data_bd793f55fca8a76c718331c146f0e007
#
_entry.id   bd793f55fca8a76c718331c146f0e007
#
_cell.length_a   1.000
_cell.length_b   1.000
_cell.length_c   1.000
_cell.angle_alpha   90.00
_cell.angle_beta   90.00
_cell.angle_gamma   90.00
#
_symmetry.space_group_name_H-M   'P 1'
#
loop_
_entity.id
_entity.type
_entity.pdbx_description
1 polymer ?
#
loop_
_entity_poly.entity_id
_entity_poly.type
_entity_poly.pdbx_seq_one_letter_code
_entity_poly.pdbx_strand_id
1 'polypeptide(L)'
;MDAPLLAIENLRTYFYSRAKRAFIRSVDGVSLGVTRGETLGIVGESGSGKSVTALSAAGLVTAGPGVISGRIHLNSNGASRNLLDGLEKYARVTEQDGRVVAVEKDERGWRRRSETLMAGVRGKEIAMIFQNPRSALNPYSTIGKQLVETIRLHTNLKRESEARERAIHWLDRVRIDSPRLRFDNFPFGMSGGMCQRAMIAMALSAEPSLLIADEPTTGLDATIQSRIVDLLAELKAETGITTLLISHDISVIQRLSDRIAVMYGGTVVETGRAAEVLAPEAKVRHPYTAALLASIPSAETIRRKSYLQAIEGEVLDTIEVPRGCRFYGRCNRVTEAIRENCAGLEPPLGEVAPGHKVRCWLYPSPGKA
;
A
#
# COMPACT_ATOMS: atom_id res chain seq x y z
N MET A 1 -9.41 -11.98 19.18
CA MET A 1 -8.65 -11.72 17.94
C MET A 1 -7.33 -11.10 18.35
N ASP A 2 -6.23 -11.65 17.88
CA ASP A 2 -4.89 -11.11 18.17
C ASP A 2 -4.76 -9.70 17.57
N ALA A 3 -3.99 -8.86 18.26
CA ALA A 3 -3.72 -7.49 17.78
C ALA A 3 -3.02 -7.56 16.40
N PRO A 4 -3.40 -6.72 15.43
CA PRO A 4 -2.76 -6.70 14.11
C PRO A 4 -1.26 -6.37 14.24
N LEU A 5 -0.42 -6.94 13.36
CA LEU A 5 1.01 -6.61 13.33
C LEU A 5 1.22 -5.13 13.00
N LEU A 6 0.51 -4.63 12.00
CA LEU A 6 0.46 -3.21 11.65
C LEU A 6 -0.98 -2.70 11.83
N ALA A 7 -1.17 -1.62 12.58
CA ALA A 7 -2.44 -0.90 12.67
C ALA A 7 -2.22 0.57 12.31
N ILE A 8 -2.89 1.02 11.29
CA ILE A 8 -2.94 2.42 10.86
C ILE A 8 -4.29 2.98 11.30
N GLU A 9 -4.30 4.13 12.00
CA GLU A 9 -5.50 4.76 12.51
C GLU A 9 -5.54 6.22 12.14
N ASN A 10 -6.60 6.61 11.43
CA ASN A 10 -6.90 7.99 11.03
C ASN A 10 -5.69 8.71 10.41
N LEU A 11 -4.93 8.00 9.57
CA LEU A 11 -3.73 8.54 8.92
C LEU A 11 -4.10 9.64 7.94
N ARG A 12 -3.39 10.77 8.03
CA ARG A 12 -3.51 11.90 7.10
C ARG A 12 -2.13 12.26 6.55
N THR A 13 -2.04 12.30 5.22
CA THR A 13 -0.82 12.67 4.48
C THR A 13 -1.20 13.59 3.34
N TYR A 14 -0.72 14.83 3.39
CA TYR A 14 -1.09 15.89 2.47
C TYR A 14 0.14 16.40 1.72
N PHE A 15 -0.08 16.93 0.52
CA PHE A 15 0.97 17.55 -0.29
C PHE A 15 0.51 18.92 -0.77
N TYR A 16 1.45 19.85 -0.91
CA TYR A 16 1.15 21.17 -1.47
C TYR A 16 1.41 21.21 -2.97
N SER A 17 0.37 21.45 -3.76
CA SER A 17 0.47 21.69 -5.19
C SER A 17 0.79 23.17 -5.46
N ARG A 18 2.01 23.46 -5.90
CA ARG A 18 2.40 24.83 -6.30
C ARG A 18 1.59 25.32 -7.49
N ALA A 19 1.29 24.43 -8.45
CA ALA A 19 0.53 24.77 -9.65
C ALA A 19 -0.92 25.17 -9.33
N LYS A 20 -1.57 24.43 -8.42
CA LYS A 20 -2.95 24.69 -7.99
C LYS A 20 -3.05 25.60 -6.77
N ARG A 21 -1.91 25.95 -6.13
CA ARG A 21 -1.83 26.71 -4.87
C ARG A 21 -2.73 26.15 -3.77
N ALA A 22 -2.78 24.83 -3.65
CA ALA A 22 -3.72 24.15 -2.77
C ALA A 22 -3.12 22.85 -2.22
N PHE A 23 -3.70 22.35 -1.12
CA PHE A 23 -3.29 21.09 -0.50
C PHE A 23 -4.06 19.91 -1.08
N ILE A 24 -3.33 18.90 -1.51
CA ILE A 24 -3.84 17.62 -1.97
C ILE A 24 -3.95 16.68 -0.78
N ARG A 25 -5.14 16.17 -0.48
CA ARG A 25 -5.39 15.21 0.61
C ARG A 25 -5.19 13.78 0.09
N SER A 26 -3.94 13.41 -0.17
CA SER A 26 -3.62 12.10 -0.77
C SER A 26 -4.01 10.92 0.12
N VAL A 27 -3.92 11.06 1.43
CA VAL A 27 -4.43 10.12 2.44
C VAL A 27 -5.17 10.95 3.47
N ASP A 28 -6.44 10.63 3.71
CA ASP A 28 -7.30 11.46 4.52
C ASP A 28 -8.24 10.61 5.40
N GLY A 29 -7.75 10.31 6.59
CA GLY A 29 -8.49 9.50 7.57
C GLY A 29 -8.44 7.99 7.29
N VAL A 30 -7.36 7.49 6.69
CA VAL A 30 -7.19 6.05 6.43
C VAL A 30 -6.95 5.29 7.72
N SER A 31 -7.77 4.25 7.93
CA SER A 31 -7.60 3.27 8.99
C SER A 31 -7.63 1.87 8.40
N LEU A 32 -6.60 1.07 8.69
CA LEU A 32 -6.49 -0.32 8.26
C LEU A 32 -5.57 -1.10 9.20
N GLY A 33 -5.72 -2.42 9.22
CA GLY A 33 -4.86 -3.31 10.01
C GLY A 33 -4.47 -4.54 9.20
N VAL A 34 -3.23 -5.00 9.42
CA VAL A 34 -2.67 -6.22 8.82
C VAL A 34 -2.31 -7.19 9.94
N THR A 35 -2.91 -8.37 9.92
CA THR A 35 -2.67 -9.42 10.92
C THR A 35 -1.36 -10.19 10.61
N ARG A 36 -0.77 -10.83 11.59
CA ARG A 36 0.45 -11.65 11.37
C ARG A 36 0.19 -12.76 10.35
N GLY A 37 1.12 -12.92 9.41
CA GLY A 37 1.04 -13.92 8.33
C GLY A 37 0.02 -13.60 7.24
N GLU A 38 -0.76 -12.51 7.41
CA GLU A 38 -1.75 -12.06 6.44
C GLU A 38 -1.08 -11.25 5.31
N THR A 39 -1.63 -11.38 4.10
CA THR A 39 -1.44 -10.39 3.04
C THR A 39 -2.69 -9.53 2.92
N LEU A 40 -2.57 -8.25 3.25
CA LEU A 40 -3.59 -7.25 2.95
C LEU A 40 -3.28 -6.58 1.61
N GLY A 41 -4.15 -6.77 0.62
CA GLY A 41 -4.07 -6.08 -0.67
C GLY A 41 -4.73 -4.71 -0.62
N ILE A 42 -4.08 -3.66 -1.13
CA ILE A 42 -4.69 -2.35 -1.34
C ILE A 42 -4.89 -2.13 -2.83
N VAL A 43 -6.13 -1.85 -3.21
CA VAL A 43 -6.54 -1.62 -4.61
C VAL A 43 -7.23 -0.27 -4.78
N GLY A 44 -7.25 0.24 -6.01
CA GLY A 44 -7.92 1.48 -6.38
C GLY A 44 -7.25 2.14 -7.59
N GLU A 45 -7.88 3.16 -8.16
CA GLU A 45 -7.33 3.93 -9.29
C GLU A 45 -6.04 4.66 -8.92
N SER A 46 -5.27 5.08 -9.95
CA SER A 46 -4.11 5.96 -9.74
C SER A 46 -4.53 7.22 -9.00
N GLY A 47 -3.70 7.70 -8.08
CA GLY A 47 -4.03 8.87 -7.25
C GLY A 47 -4.97 8.61 -6.07
N SER A 48 -5.44 7.39 -5.83
CA SER A 48 -6.32 7.08 -4.67
C SER A 48 -5.61 7.06 -3.30
N GLY A 49 -4.29 7.22 -3.26
CA GLY A 49 -3.50 7.31 -2.00
C GLY A 49 -2.80 6.02 -1.56
N LYS A 50 -2.85 4.92 -2.33
CA LYS A 50 -2.27 3.61 -1.97
C LYS A 50 -0.78 3.67 -1.62
N SER A 51 0.05 4.07 -2.58
CA SER A 51 1.51 4.17 -2.38
C SER A 51 1.87 5.19 -1.29
N VAL A 52 1.09 6.28 -1.18
CA VAL A 52 1.29 7.28 -0.11
C VAL A 52 1.00 6.68 1.26
N THR A 53 -0.03 5.83 1.40
CA THR A 53 -0.31 5.09 2.64
C THR A 53 0.86 4.17 3.01
N ALA A 54 1.38 3.41 2.05
CA ALA A 54 2.53 2.53 2.25
C ALA A 54 3.80 3.28 2.63
N LEU A 55 4.13 4.34 1.90
CA LEU A 55 5.29 5.20 2.19
C LEU A 55 5.17 5.88 3.57
N SER A 56 3.94 6.26 3.96
CA SER A 56 3.69 6.82 5.29
C SER A 56 3.95 5.78 6.38
N ALA A 57 3.51 4.52 6.18
CA ALA A 57 3.76 3.43 7.12
C ALA A 57 5.25 3.08 7.24
N ALA A 58 6.02 3.18 6.15
CA ALA A 58 7.46 2.99 6.13
C ALA A 58 8.26 4.23 6.61
N GLY A 59 7.60 5.36 6.86
CA GLY A 59 8.26 6.62 7.20
C GLY A 59 9.13 7.19 6.07
N LEU A 60 8.73 6.95 4.81
CA LEU A 60 9.49 7.29 3.60
C LEU A 60 8.88 8.46 2.81
N VAL A 61 7.88 9.14 3.34
CA VAL A 61 7.31 10.35 2.71
C VAL A 61 8.27 11.52 2.87
N THR A 62 8.83 12.00 1.74
CA THR A 62 9.81 13.08 1.71
C THR A 62 9.26 14.41 1.22
N ALA A 63 8.18 14.39 0.42
CA ALA A 63 7.54 15.60 -0.07
C ALA A 63 6.67 16.26 1.00
N GLY A 64 6.76 17.59 1.11
CA GLY A 64 6.04 18.35 2.13
C GLY A 64 4.62 18.76 1.73
N PRO A 65 3.78 19.00 2.75
CA PRO A 65 4.00 18.80 4.19
C PRO A 65 4.09 17.32 4.64
N GLY A 66 3.68 16.34 3.80
CA GLY A 66 3.79 14.91 4.07
C GLY A 66 2.81 14.41 5.13
N VAL A 67 3.24 13.48 5.99
CA VAL A 67 2.40 12.98 7.09
C VAL A 67 2.09 14.12 8.06
N ILE A 68 0.81 14.27 8.38
CA ILE A 68 0.28 15.34 9.23
C ILE A 68 -0.16 14.80 10.57
N SER A 69 -0.93 13.71 10.58
CA SER A 69 -1.54 13.15 11.79
C SER A 69 -1.93 11.69 11.61
N GLY A 70 -2.32 11.07 12.70
CA GLY A 70 -2.73 9.67 12.78
C GLY A 70 -1.87 8.89 13.74
N ARG A 71 -2.11 7.58 13.80
CA ARG A 71 -1.28 6.62 14.54
C ARG A 71 -0.91 5.46 13.63
N ILE A 72 0.32 4.97 13.79
CA ILE A 72 0.81 3.79 13.09
C ILE A 72 1.44 2.88 14.15
N HIS A 73 0.71 1.88 14.59
CA HIS A 73 1.19 0.92 15.56
C HIS A 73 1.84 -0.27 14.86
N LEU A 74 3.07 -0.57 15.25
CA LEU A 74 3.79 -1.79 14.89
C LEU A 74 3.87 -2.69 16.12
N ASN A 75 3.19 -3.83 16.07
CA ASN A 75 3.14 -4.81 17.14
C ASN A 75 4.09 -5.98 16.82
N SER A 76 5.37 -5.81 17.08
CA SER A 76 6.41 -6.79 16.78
C SER A 76 7.23 -7.10 18.03
N ASN A 77 7.79 -8.32 18.08
CA ASN A 77 8.68 -8.77 19.16
C ASN A 77 8.10 -8.56 20.57
N GLY A 78 6.78 -8.73 20.74
CA GLY A 78 6.11 -8.58 22.04
C GLY A 78 5.91 -7.13 22.51
N ALA A 79 6.24 -6.13 21.68
CA ALA A 79 6.07 -4.71 21.97
C ALA A 79 5.16 -4.05 20.95
N SER A 80 4.35 -3.10 21.42
CA SER A 80 3.55 -2.20 20.59
C SER A 80 4.21 -0.83 20.56
N ARG A 81 4.50 -0.32 19.37
CA ARG A 81 5.13 1.00 19.17
C ARG A 81 4.32 1.83 18.21
N ASN A 82 4.00 3.08 18.60
CA ASN A 82 3.44 4.05 17.67
C ASN A 82 4.58 4.75 16.91
N LEU A 83 4.67 4.52 15.62
CA LEU A 83 5.72 5.09 14.74
C LEU A 83 5.52 6.59 14.48
N LEU A 84 4.41 7.19 14.94
CA LEU A 84 4.11 8.62 14.85
C LEU A 84 4.03 9.28 16.24
N ASP A 85 4.49 8.62 17.30
CA ASP A 85 4.37 9.11 18.67
C ASP A 85 5.07 10.46 18.88
N GLY A 86 4.27 11.43 19.38
CA GLY A 86 4.73 12.79 19.66
C GLY A 86 5.03 13.63 18.40
N LEU A 87 4.67 13.17 17.20
CA LEU A 87 4.83 13.94 15.96
C LEU A 87 3.71 14.96 15.76
N GLU A 88 2.53 14.76 16.37
CA GLU A 88 1.37 15.67 16.30
C GLU A 88 1.68 17.10 16.76
N LYS A 89 2.64 17.29 17.66
CA LYS A 89 3.07 18.60 18.14
C LYS A 89 3.84 19.43 17.11
N TYR A 90 4.35 18.80 16.06
CA TYR A 90 5.14 19.46 15.02
C TYR A 90 4.32 19.84 13.77
N ALA A 91 3.03 19.48 13.71
CA ALA A 91 2.19 19.81 12.57
C ALA A 91 0.80 20.27 13.04
N ARG A 92 0.32 21.36 12.44
CA ARG A 92 -1.04 21.89 12.65
C ARG A 92 -1.69 22.10 11.30
N VAL A 93 -2.93 21.63 11.17
CA VAL A 93 -3.76 21.83 9.98
C VAL A 93 -4.87 22.79 10.32
N THR A 94 -5.08 23.79 9.46
CA THR A 94 -6.24 24.69 9.52
C THR A 94 -7.14 24.35 8.35
N GLU A 95 -8.38 24.01 8.66
CA GLU A 95 -9.44 23.74 7.67
C GLU A 95 -10.50 24.83 7.74
N GLN A 96 -10.97 25.26 6.55
CA GLN A 96 -12.06 26.20 6.42
C GLN A 96 -12.98 25.74 5.29
N ASP A 97 -14.28 25.65 5.55
CA ASP A 97 -15.29 25.19 4.57
C ASP A 97 -14.97 23.84 3.90
N GLY A 98 -14.38 22.91 4.67
CA GLY A 98 -14.00 21.59 4.17
C GLY A 98 -12.73 21.55 3.31
N ARG A 99 -12.01 22.69 3.20
CA ARG A 99 -10.70 22.79 2.49
C ARG A 99 -9.57 22.99 3.51
N VAL A 100 -8.43 22.41 3.25
CA VAL A 100 -7.20 22.71 3.99
C VAL A 100 -6.65 24.03 3.47
N VAL A 101 -6.67 25.06 4.32
CA VAL A 101 -6.20 26.42 3.97
C VAL A 101 -4.75 26.64 4.41
N ALA A 102 -4.31 26.00 5.47
CA ALA A 102 -2.92 26.06 5.93
C ALA A 102 -2.46 24.74 6.56
N VAL A 103 -1.20 24.45 6.39
CA VAL A 103 -0.46 23.41 7.13
C VAL A 103 0.82 24.04 7.65
N GLU A 104 0.88 24.24 8.95
CA GLU A 104 2.08 24.68 9.65
C GLU A 104 2.83 23.46 10.14
N LYS A 105 4.09 23.29 9.75
CA LYS A 105 4.90 22.15 10.15
C LYS A 105 6.33 22.54 10.46
N ASP A 106 6.80 22.19 11.65
CA ASP A 106 8.23 22.23 11.97
C ASP A 106 8.91 21.01 11.34
N GLU A 107 9.38 21.18 10.10
CA GLU A 107 10.02 20.11 9.32
C GLU A 107 11.29 19.56 10.00
N ARG A 108 12.05 20.40 10.72
CA ARG A 108 13.27 19.96 11.42
C ARG A 108 12.95 19.10 12.63
N GLY A 109 12.04 19.56 13.46
CA GLY A 109 11.58 18.84 14.65
C GLY A 109 10.91 17.53 14.27
N TRP A 110 10.02 17.57 13.27
CA TRP A 110 9.37 16.39 12.71
C TRP A 110 10.38 15.36 12.23
N ARG A 111 11.30 15.74 11.34
CA ARG A 111 12.30 14.85 10.76
C ARG A 111 13.17 14.20 11.83
N ARG A 112 13.71 14.98 12.77
CA ARG A 112 14.53 14.45 13.86
C ARG A 112 13.78 13.43 14.72
N ARG A 113 12.53 13.71 15.07
CA ARG A 113 11.71 12.79 15.85
C ARG A 113 11.35 11.53 15.05
N SER A 114 10.92 11.68 13.80
CA SER A 114 10.60 10.57 12.91
C SER A 114 11.81 9.63 12.70
N GLU A 115 13.01 10.17 12.45
CA GLU A 115 14.23 9.36 12.34
C GLU A 115 14.50 8.55 13.62
N THR A 116 14.30 9.14 14.79
CA THR A 116 14.44 8.45 16.08
C THR A 116 13.43 7.30 16.21
N LEU A 117 12.16 7.52 15.84
CA LEU A 117 11.10 6.51 15.91
C LEU A 117 11.33 5.37 14.91
N MET A 118 11.83 5.68 13.72
CA MET A 118 12.07 4.73 12.64
C MET A 118 13.43 4.02 12.75
N ALA A 119 14.32 4.48 13.66
CA ALA A 119 15.60 3.80 13.90
C ALA A 119 15.38 2.36 14.38
N GLY A 120 16.00 1.40 13.71
CA GLY A 120 15.84 -0.04 13.97
C GLY A 120 14.50 -0.64 13.50
N VAL A 121 13.60 0.16 12.89
CA VAL A 121 12.37 -0.31 12.27
C VAL A 121 12.56 -0.54 10.77
N ARG A 122 13.06 0.49 10.06
CA ARG A 122 13.32 0.39 8.61
C ARG A 122 14.39 -0.66 8.32
N GLY A 123 14.12 -1.54 7.35
CA GLY A 123 14.98 -2.60 6.88
C GLY A 123 15.08 -3.80 7.82
N LYS A 124 14.85 -3.63 9.12
CA LYS A 124 14.90 -4.71 10.12
C LYS A 124 13.53 -5.30 10.44
N GLU A 125 12.52 -4.47 10.65
CA GLU A 125 11.16 -4.91 10.98
C GLU A 125 10.18 -4.65 9.86
N ILE A 126 10.37 -3.54 9.12
CA ILE A 126 9.60 -3.19 7.92
C ILE A 126 10.57 -3.10 6.75
N ALA A 127 10.37 -3.93 5.74
CA ALA A 127 11.07 -3.83 4.46
C ALA A 127 10.09 -3.43 3.35
N MET A 128 10.61 -2.83 2.29
CA MET A 128 9.80 -2.35 1.18
C MET A 128 10.35 -2.78 -0.17
N ILE A 129 9.46 -3.27 -1.04
CA ILE A 129 9.68 -3.47 -2.47
C ILE A 129 9.06 -2.27 -3.18
N PHE A 130 9.87 -1.51 -3.92
CA PHE A 130 9.44 -0.30 -4.63
C PHE A 130 8.93 -0.62 -6.04
N GLN A 131 8.08 0.24 -6.57
CA GLN A 131 7.47 0.13 -7.90
C GLN A 131 8.50 0.04 -9.04
N ASN A 132 9.63 0.74 -8.93
CA ASN A 132 10.67 0.74 -9.96
C ASN A 132 12.00 0.21 -9.40
N PRO A 133 12.36 -1.06 -9.68
CA PRO A 133 13.56 -1.67 -9.13
C PRO A 133 14.85 -1.00 -9.59
N ARG A 134 14.90 -0.50 -10.84
CA ARG A 134 16.10 0.16 -11.36
C ARG A 134 16.39 1.49 -10.69
N SER A 135 15.37 2.24 -10.30
CA SER A 135 15.55 3.51 -9.58
C SER A 135 15.84 3.31 -8.09
N ALA A 136 15.45 2.15 -7.53
CA ALA A 136 15.72 1.82 -6.13
C ALA A 136 17.13 1.26 -5.91
N LEU A 137 17.74 0.65 -6.94
CA LEU A 137 19.08 0.10 -6.89
C LEU A 137 20.13 1.17 -7.22
N ASN A 138 21.24 1.16 -6.48
CA ASN A 138 22.39 2.04 -6.79
C ASN A 138 23.11 1.54 -8.06
N PRO A 139 23.09 2.30 -9.18
CA PRO A 139 23.69 1.86 -10.44
C PRO A 139 25.22 1.74 -10.39
N TYR A 140 25.87 2.38 -9.41
CA TYR A 140 27.32 2.41 -9.25
C TYR A 140 27.86 1.35 -8.27
N SER A 141 26.98 0.50 -7.72
CA SER A 141 27.36 -0.59 -6.83
C SER A 141 26.83 -1.92 -7.36
N THR A 142 27.59 -3.00 -7.20
CA THR A 142 27.15 -4.33 -7.61
C THR A 142 25.99 -4.79 -6.75
N ILE A 143 25.14 -5.69 -7.29
CA ILE A 143 23.99 -6.27 -6.57
C ILE A 143 24.43 -6.93 -5.27
N GLY A 144 25.53 -7.68 -5.31
CA GLY A 144 26.06 -8.36 -4.14
C GLY A 144 26.51 -7.41 -3.04
N LYS A 145 27.19 -6.31 -3.39
CA LYS A 145 27.62 -5.30 -2.42
C LYS A 145 26.41 -4.67 -1.72
N GLN A 146 25.36 -4.32 -2.46
CA GLN A 146 24.14 -3.75 -1.91
C GLN A 146 23.42 -4.74 -0.98
N LEU A 147 23.35 -6.02 -1.34
CA LEU A 147 22.80 -7.09 -0.48
C LEU A 147 23.63 -7.25 0.80
N VAL A 148 24.95 -7.34 0.69
CA VAL A 148 25.85 -7.48 1.85
C VAL A 148 25.70 -6.30 2.80
N GLU A 149 25.62 -5.09 2.26
CA GLU A 149 25.38 -3.88 3.06
C GLU A 149 24.06 -3.97 3.82
N THR A 150 22.96 -4.32 3.14
CA THR A 150 21.64 -4.51 3.75
C THR A 150 21.68 -5.55 4.87
N ILE A 151 22.28 -6.71 4.61
CA ILE A 151 22.41 -7.79 5.61
C ILE A 151 23.21 -7.31 6.83
N ARG A 152 24.34 -6.68 6.63
CA ARG A 152 25.20 -6.21 7.74
C ARG A 152 24.57 -5.09 8.56
N LEU A 153 23.78 -4.23 7.93
CA LEU A 153 23.07 -3.15 8.62
C LEU A 153 21.91 -3.67 9.48
N HIS A 154 21.17 -4.66 8.99
CA HIS A 154 19.88 -5.04 9.58
C HIS A 154 19.88 -6.39 10.28
N THR A 155 20.97 -7.16 10.21
CA THR A 155 21.15 -8.44 10.92
C THR A 155 22.34 -8.42 11.87
N ASN A 156 22.51 -9.53 12.59
CA ASN A 156 23.68 -9.73 13.48
C ASN A 156 24.92 -10.23 12.73
N LEU A 157 24.82 -10.49 11.42
CA LEU A 157 25.95 -10.95 10.59
C LEU A 157 26.89 -9.78 10.30
N LYS A 158 27.99 -9.68 11.05
CA LYS A 158 28.95 -8.58 10.91
C LYS A 158 30.16 -8.95 10.04
N ARG A 159 30.47 -10.25 9.90
CA ARG A 159 31.54 -10.73 9.02
C ARG A 159 31.09 -10.66 7.56
N GLU A 160 31.93 -10.07 6.72
CA GLU A 160 31.61 -9.87 5.30
C GLU A 160 31.44 -11.21 4.56
N SER A 161 32.26 -12.23 4.90
CA SER A 161 32.15 -13.56 4.29
C SER A 161 30.80 -14.23 4.58
N GLU A 162 30.30 -14.15 5.81
CA GLU A 162 29.00 -14.70 6.21
C GLU A 162 27.84 -13.94 5.50
N ALA A 163 27.94 -12.62 5.48
CA ALA A 163 26.96 -11.78 4.78
C ALA A 163 26.97 -12.04 3.27
N ARG A 164 28.14 -12.29 2.65
CA ARG A 164 28.28 -12.66 1.24
C ARG A 164 27.58 -14.01 0.93
N GLU A 165 27.82 -15.05 1.70
CA GLU A 165 27.16 -16.33 1.48
C GLU A 165 25.65 -16.23 1.67
N ARG A 166 25.18 -15.47 2.67
CA ARG A 166 23.75 -15.19 2.83
C ARG A 166 23.18 -14.41 1.66
N ALA A 167 23.91 -13.44 1.11
CA ALA A 167 23.49 -12.68 -0.07
C ALA A 167 23.35 -13.60 -1.30
N ILE A 168 24.33 -14.50 -1.53
CA ILE A 168 24.29 -15.48 -2.61
C ILE A 168 23.12 -16.44 -2.42
N HIS A 169 22.88 -16.90 -1.20
CA HIS A 169 21.73 -17.74 -0.87
C HIS A 169 20.39 -17.04 -1.20
N TRP A 170 20.24 -15.74 -0.89
CA TRP A 170 19.01 -15.01 -1.23
C TRP A 170 18.85 -14.77 -2.73
N LEU A 171 19.96 -14.55 -3.48
CA LEU A 171 19.91 -14.49 -4.94
C LEU A 171 19.43 -15.81 -5.56
N ASP A 172 19.85 -16.94 -4.99
CA ASP A 172 19.40 -18.27 -5.39
C ASP A 172 17.92 -18.48 -5.06
N ARG A 173 17.49 -18.15 -3.84
CA ARG A 173 16.07 -18.24 -3.41
C ARG A 173 15.12 -17.45 -4.28
N VAL A 174 15.53 -16.28 -4.78
CA VAL A 174 14.71 -15.50 -5.71
C VAL A 174 14.90 -15.96 -7.17
N ARG A 175 15.53 -17.10 -7.40
CA ARG A 175 15.69 -17.73 -8.71
C ARG A 175 16.45 -16.83 -9.71
N ILE A 176 17.53 -16.21 -9.27
CA ILE A 176 18.50 -15.57 -10.16
C ILE A 176 19.49 -16.63 -10.63
N ASP A 177 19.57 -16.83 -11.95
CA ASP A 177 20.49 -17.79 -12.53
C ASP A 177 21.94 -17.44 -12.23
N SER A 178 22.76 -18.47 -11.88
CA SER A 178 24.18 -18.29 -11.56
C SER A 178 24.43 -17.21 -10.49
N PRO A 179 23.87 -17.35 -9.25
CA PRO A 179 23.85 -16.29 -8.24
C PRO A 179 25.24 -15.79 -7.85
N ARG A 180 26.27 -16.68 -7.82
CA ARG A 180 27.66 -16.27 -7.55
C ARG A 180 28.23 -15.34 -8.63
N LEU A 181 27.91 -15.59 -9.91
CA LEU A 181 28.31 -14.72 -11.00
C LEU A 181 27.52 -13.39 -10.98
N ARG A 182 26.21 -13.46 -10.76
CA ARG A 182 25.33 -12.27 -10.72
C ARG A 182 25.56 -11.40 -9.51
N PHE A 183 26.15 -11.91 -8.45
CA PHE A 183 26.56 -11.13 -7.28
C PHE A 183 27.47 -9.94 -7.67
N ASP A 184 28.37 -10.13 -8.61
CA ASP A 184 29.32 -9.11 -9.04
C ASP A 184 28.79 -8.23 -10.20
N ASN A 185 27.56 -8.46 -10.67
CA ASN A 185 26.94 -7.65 -11.71
C ASN A 185 26.41 -6.33 -11.14
N PHE A 186 26.45 -5.29 -11.98
CA PHE A 186 25.78 -4.02 -11.73
C PHE A 186 24.31 -4.08 -12.21
N PRO A 187 23.40 -3.23 -11.65
CA PRO A 187 21.99 -3.21 -12.04
C PRO A 187 21.76 -3.00 -13.54
N PHE A 188 22.58 -2.19 -14.22
CA PHE A 188 22.43 -1.93 -15.65
C PHE A 188 22.78 -3.14 -16.53
N GLY A 189 23.55 -4.10 -16.03
CA GLY A 189 23.85 -5.36 -16.70
C GLY A 189 22.80 -6.46 -16.46
N MET A 190 21.67 -6.12 -15.81
CA MET A 190 20.60 -7.08 -15.48
C MET A 190 19.28 -6.71 -16.17
N SER A 191 18.45 -7.71 -16.48
CA SER A 191 17.09 -7.46 -16.97
C SER A 191 16.20 -6.83 -15.87
N GLY A 192 15.07 -6.22 -16.26
CA GLY A 192 14.12 -5.65 -15.31
C GLY A 192 13.61 -6.69 -14.30
N GLY A 193 13.29 -7.89 -14.75
CA GLY A 193 12.87 -8.99 -13.87
C GLY A 193 13.98 -9.47 -12.93
N MET A 194 15.25 -9.46 -13.35
CA MET A 194 16.38 -9.77 -12.46
C MET A 194 16.58 -8.68 -11.41
N CYS A 195 16.48 -7.40 -11.78
CA CYS A 195 16.54 -6.30 -10.83
C CYS A 195 15.39 -6.39 -9.81
N GLN A 196 14.18 -6.76 -10.26
CA GLN A 196 13.04 -6.97 -9.37
C GLN A 196 13.30 -8.11 -8.37
N ARG A 197 13.81 -9.25 -8.83
CA ARG A 197 14.20 -10.38 -7.97
C ARG A 197 15.29 -10.00 -6.98
N ALA A 198 16.30 -9.24 -7.41
CA ALA A 198 17.37 -8.73 -6.54
C ALA A 198 16.80 -7.79 -5.45
N MET A 199 15.84 -6.92 -5.78
CA MET A 199 15.18 -6.06 -4.82
C MET A 199 14.33 -6.86 -3.82
N ILE A 200 13.63 -7.92 -4.27
CA ILE A 200 12.92 -8.86 -3.39
C ILE A 200 13.92 -9.54 -2.43
N ALA A 201 15.07 -10.01 -2.95
CA ALA A 201 16.13 -10.61 -2.14
C ALA A 201 16.63 -9.62 -1.06
N MET A 202 16.87 -8.35 -1.42
CA MET A 202 17.29 -7.31 -0.47
C MET A 202 16.23 -7.10 0.62
N ALA A 203 14.95 -6.95 0.24
CA ALA A 203 13.87 -6.72 1.17
C ALA A 203 13.72 -7.86 2.19
N LEU A 204 13.90 -9.11 1.75
CA LEU A 204 13.69 -10.28 2.60
C LEU A 204 14.97 -10.77 3.31
N SER A 205 16.17 -10.33 2.91
CA SER A 205 17.44 -10.83 3.44
C SER A 205 17.65 -10.55 4.93
N ALA A 206 16.97 -9.56 5.48
CA ALA A 206 16.97 -9.23 6.91
C ALA A 206 15.84 -9.91 7.69
N GLU A 207 15.00 -10.72 7.05
CA GLU A 207 13.85 -11.42 7.65
C GLU A 207 12.91 -10.47 8.40
N PRO A 208 12.35 -9.44 7.70
CA PRO A 208 11.50 -8.45 8.34
C PRO A 208 10.18 -9.06 8.83
N SER A 209 9.54 -8.43 9.82
CA SER A 209 8.21 -8.83 10.28
C SER A 209 7.10 -8.42 9.30
N LEU A 210 7.29 -7.31 8.58
CA LEU A 210 6.36 -6.75 7.61
C LEU A 210 7.07 -6.45 6.29
N LEU A 211 6.52 -6.97 5.21
CA LEU A 211 6.88 -6.61 3.83
C LEU A 211 5.85 -5.65 3.27
N ILE A 212 6.26 -4.49 2.81
CA ILE A 212 5.43 -3.58 2.01
C ILE A 212 5.83 -3.75 0.56
N ALA A 213 4.92 -4.21 -0.30
CA ALA A 213 5.17 -4.39 -1.72
C ALA A 213 4.32 -3.39 -2.52
N ASP A 214 4.96 -2.34 -3.03
CA ASP A 214 4.30 -1.28 -3.80
C ASP A 214 4.45 -1.58 -5.29
N GLU A 215 3.38 -2.07 -5.89
CA GLU A 215 3.28 -2.45 -7.31
C GLU A 215 4.45 -3.32 -7.80
N PRO A 216 4.71 -4.48 -7.17
CA PRO A 216 5.94 -5.25 -7.39
C PRO A 216 6.08 -5.86 -8.79
N THR A 217 5.08 -5.74 -9.64
CA THR A 217 5.05 -6.31 -11.00
C THR A 217 4.92 -5.27 -12.10
N THR A 218 4.79 -3.98 -11.76
CA THR A 218 4.62 -2.89 -12.72
C THR A 218 5.86 -2.74 -13.61
N GLY A 219 5.63 -2.55 -14.92
CA GLY A 219 6.70 -2.38 -15.91
C GLY A 219 7.38 -3.69 -16.34
N LEU A 220 6.83 -4.84 -15.96
CA LEU A 220 7.27 -6.16 -16.40
C LEU A 220 6.31 -6.72 -17.46
N ASP A 221 6.82 -7.54 -18.37
CA ASP A 221 5.96 -8.30 -19.28
C ASP A 221 5.13 -9.36 -18.53
N ALA A 222 4.01 -9.80 -19.11
CA ALA A 222 3.05 -10.69 -18.47
C ALA A 222 3.67 -12.01 -17.97
N THR A 223 4.66 -12.55 -18.72
CA THR A 223 5.34 -13.80 -18.34
C THR A 223 6.21 -13.60 -17.10
N ILE A 224 6.99 -12.54 -17.05
CA ILE A 224 7.84 -12.19 -15.91
C ILE A 224 6.97 -11.80 -14.73
N GLN A 225 5.89 -11.04 -14.94
CA GLN A 225 4.91 -10.70 -13.90
C GLN A 225 4.37 -11.96 -13.22
N SER A 226 3.88 -12.95 -13.98
CA SER A 226 3.38 -14.22 -13.42
C SER A 226 4.45 -14.91 -12.55
N ARG A 227 5.69 -14.99 -13.04
CA ARG A 227 6.81 -15.60 -12.30
C ARG A 227 7.16 -14.86 -11.00
N ILE A 228 7.02 -13.53 -10.97
CA ILE A 228 7.23 -12.75 -9.74
C ILE A 228 6.09 -12.98 -8.75
N VAL A 229 4.85 -13.07 -9.24
CA VAL A 229 3.69 -13.38 -8.38
C VAL A 229 3.83 -14.79 -7.77
N ASP A 230 4.24 -15.78 -8.56
CA ASP A 230 4.53 -17.14 -8.07
C ASP A 230 5.62 -17.16 -7.01
N LEU A 231 6.72 -16.45 -7.27
CA LEU A 231 7.81 -16.31 -6.32
C LEU A 231 7.35 -15.69 -4.99
N LEU A 232 6.56 -14.60 -5.04
CA LEU A 232 6.05 -13.95 -3.82
C LEU A 232 5.09 -14.88 -3.05
N ALA A 233 4.25 -15.65 -3.75
CA ALA A 233 3.37 -16.64 -3.13
C ALA A 233 4.14 -17.74 -2.40
N GLU A 234 5.18 -18.30 -3.05
CA GLU A 234 6.04 -19.31 -2.46
C GLU A 234 6.81 -18.78 -1.25
N LEU A 235 7.44 -17.61 -1.37
CA LEU A 235 8.16 -16.98 -0.26
C LEU A 235 7.23 -16.70 0.92
N LYS A 236 5.97 -16.27 0.68
CA LYS A 236 4.96 -16.12 1.72
C LYS A 236 4.65 -17.44 2.40
N ALA A 237 4.41 -18.51 1.62
CA ALA A 237 4.09 -19.84 2.17
C ALA A 237 5.24 -20.41 3.02
N GLU A 238 6.49 -20.20 2.60
CA GLU A 238 7.67 -20.67 3.31
C GLU A 238 8.00 -19.87 4.59
N THR A 239 7.84 -18.54 4.53
CA THR A 239 8.31 -17.66 5.61
C THR A 239 7.20 -17.20 6.55
N GLY A 240 5.93 -17.31 6.13
CA GLY A 240 4.80 -16.75 6.88
C GLY A 240 4.84 -15.22 7.00
N ILE A 241 5.56 -14.52 6.10
CA ILE A 241 5.73 -13.07 6.20
C ILE A 241 4.41 -12.33 6.06
N THR A 242 4.20 -11.36 6.93
CA THR A 242 3.07 -10.42 6.84
C THR A 242 3.32 -9.44 5.72
N THR A 243 2.33 -9.22 4.84
CA THR A 243 2.52 -8.39 3.65
C THR A 243 1.43 -7.33 3.51
N LEU A 244 1.83 -6.09 3.24
CA LEU A 244 0.97 -5.03 2.72
C LEU A 244 1.27 -4.90 1.22
N LEU A 245 0.35 -5.40 0.38
CA LEU A 245 0.51 -5.46 -1.06
C LEU A 245 -0.29 -4.36 -1.74
N ILE A 246 0.34 -3.54 -2.56
CA ILE A 246 -0.34 -2.56 -3.41
C ILE A 246 -0.24 -3.03 -4.85
N SER A 247 -1.37 -3.08 -5.53
CA SER A 247 -1.43 -3.32 -6.96
C SER A 247 -2.67 -2.67 -7.57
N HIS A 248 -2.55 -2.21 -8.80
CA HIS A 248 -3.70 -1.86 -9.65
C HIS A 248 -4.20 -3.08 -10.44
N ASP A 249 -3.45 -4.19 -10.44
CA ASP A 249 -3.84 -5.45 -11.07
C ASP A 249 -4.57 -6.34 -10.07
N ILE A 250 -5.88 -6.47 -10.28
CA ILE A 250 -6.76 -7.29 -9.43
C ILE A 250 -6.37 -8.77 -9.46
N SER A 251 -5.80 -9.27 -10.55
CA SER A 251 -5.38 -10.67 -10.65
C SER A 251 -4.23 -10.98 -9.68
N VAL A 252 -3.31 -10.05 -9.52
CA VAL A 252 -2.22 -10.12 -8.53
C VAL A 252 -2.77 -10.11 -7.11
N ILE A 253 -3.73 -9.20 -6.84
CA ILE A 253 -4.39 -9.08 -5.55
C ILE A 253 -5.18 -10.35 -5.22
N GLN A 254 -5.97 -10.87 -6.16
CA GLN A 254 -6.76 -12.08 -5.97
C GLN A 254 -5.89 -13.31 -5.66
N ARG A 255 -4.69 -13.37 -6.24
CA ARG A 255 -3.77 -14.49 -6.07
C ARG A 255 -2.97 -14.44 -4.77
N LEU A 256 -2.61 -13.26 -4.29
CA LEU A 256 -1.68 -13.09 -3.16
C LEU A 256 -2.36 -12.67 -1.86
N SER A 257 -3.55 -12.04 -1.91
CA SER A 257 -4.14 -11.37 -0.76
C SER A 257 -5.20 -12.23 -0.06
N ASP A 258 -5.14 -12.25 1.27
CA ASP A 258 -6.16 -12.86 2.13
C ASP A 258 -7.34 -11.90 2.34
N ARG A 259 -7.03 -10.62 2.55
CA ARG A 259 -7.99 -9.52 2.65
C ARG A 259 -7.61 -8.38 1.73
N ILE A 260 -8.59 -7.53 1.41
CA ILE A 260 -8.37 -6.33 0.61
C ILE A 260 -8.93 -5.09 1.30
N ALA A 261 -8.32 -3.95 0.97
CA ALA A 261 -8.83 -2.62 1.24
C ALA A 261 -8.92 -1.87 -0.09
N VAL A 262 -10.10 -1.41 -0.45
CA VAL A 262 -10.34 -0.61 -1.65
C VAL A 262 -10.25 0.86 -1.29
N MET A 263 -9.36 1.60 -1.95
CA MET A 263 -9.14 3.03 -1.72
C MET A 263 -9.66 3.88 -2.87
N TYR A 264 -10.38 4.94 -2.53
CA TYR A 264 -10.85 5.96 -3.46
C TYR A 264 -10.75 7.35 -2.84
N GLY A 265 -10.22 8.32 -3.57
CA GLY A 265 -10.15 9.71 -3.13
C GLY A 265 -9.47 9.91 -1.76
N GLY A 266 -8.39 9.17 -1.48
CA GLY A 266 -7.61 9.27 -0.25
C GLY A 266 -8.20 8.54 0.97
N THR A 267 -9.27 7.76 0.83
CA THR A 267 -9.86 7.01 1.96
C THR A 267 -10.17 5.55 1.59
N VAL A 268 -10.39 4.70 2.61
CA VAL A 268 -10.85 3.32 2.42
C VAL A 268 -12.37 3.33 2.26
N VAL A 269 -12.85 2.79 1.14
CA VAL A 269 -14.29 2.71 0.83
C VAL A 269 -14.87 1.32 1.07
N GLU A 270 -14.04 0.28 1.03
CA GLU A 270 -14.44 -1.10 1.31
C GLU A 270 -13.26 -1.91 1.83
N THR A 271 -13.50 -2.84 2.76
CA THR A 271 -12.53 -3.83 3.20
C THR A 271 -13.20 -5.14 3.58
N GLY A 272 -12.60 -6.26 3.22
CA GLY A 272 -13.13 -7.59 3.49
C GLY A 272 -12.18 -8.69 3.02
N ARG A 273 -12.60 -9.94 3.13
CA ARG A 273 -11.86 -11.08 2.57
C ARG A 273 -11.78 -10.95 1.06
N ALA A 274 -10.60 -11.15 0.49
CA ALA A 274 -10.39 -11.01 -0.96
C ALA A 274 -11.34 -11.93 -1.76
N ALA A 275 -11.48 -13.18 -1.34
CA ALA A 275 -12.38 -14.15 -1.99
C ALA A 275 -13.87 -13.73 -1.95
N GLU A 276 -14.31 -12.99 -0.92
CA GLU A 276 -15.71 -12.54 -0.79
C GLU A 276 -15.96 -11.25 -1.58
N VAL A 277 -15.09 -10.25 -1.44
CA VAL A 277 -15.26 -8.95 -2.08
C VAL A 277 -15.06 -9.04 -3.60
N LEU A 278 -14.12 -9.88 -4.06
CA LEU A 278 -13.82 -10.05 -5.49
C LEU A 278 -14.70 -11.11 -6.18
N ALA A 279 -15.50 -11.88 -5.44
CA ALA A 279 -16.37 -12.92 -6.01
C ALA A 279 -17.38 -12.29 -7.00
N PRO A 280 -17.56 -12.86 -8.21
CA PRO A 280 -18.50 -12.33 -9.18
C PRO A 280 -19.92 -12.14 -8.65
N GLU A 281 -20.37 -13.05 -7.79
CA GLU A 281 -21.70 -13.12 -7.17
C GLU A 281 -21.87 -12.29 -5.90
N ALA A 282 -20.86 -11.54 -5.46
CA ALA A 282 -20.92 -10.74 -4.24
C ALA A 282 -22.10 -9.74 -4.28
N LYS A 283 -23.06 -9.92 -3.35
CA LYS A 283 -24.28 -9.12 -3.26
C LYS A 283 -24.05 -7.75 -2.64
N VAL A 284 -23.10 -7.67 -1.72
CA VAL A 284 -22.75 -6.43 -1.03
C VAL A 284 -21.38 -5.96 -1.54
N ARG A 285 -21.34 -4.77 -2.09
CA ARG A 285 -20.12 -4.19 -2.65
C ARG A 285 -20.28 -2.68 -2.81
N HIS A 286 -19.25 -1.93 -2.48
CA HIS A 286 -19.26 -0.50 -2.75
C HIS A 286 -19.43 -0.26 -4.27
N PRO A 287 -20.25 0.71 -4.71
CA PRO A 287 -20.46 0.99 -6.16
C PRO A 287 -19.14 1.22 -6.92
N TYR A 288 -18.16 1.85 -6.32
CA TYR A 288 -16.82 2.00 -6.90
C TYR A 288 -16.11 0.66 -7.09
N THR A 289 -16.14 -0.22 -6.10
CA THR A 289 -15.54 -1.57 -6.20
C THR A 289 -16.21 -2.37 -7.32
N ALA A 290 -17.54 -2.28 -7.43
CA ALA A 290 -18.29 -2.92 -8.51
C ALA A 290 -17.85 -2.39 -9.89
N ALA A 291 -17.72 -1.07 -10.04
CA ALA A 291 -17.28 -0.44 -11.27
C ALA A 291 -15.81 -0.78 -11.60
N LEU A 292 -14.93 -0.81 -10.59
CA LEU A 292 -13.53 -1.20 -10.74
C LEU A 292 -13.40 -2.64 -11.27
N LEU A 293 -14.17 -3.57 -10.72
CA LEU A 293 -14.17 -4.97 -11.19
C LEU A 293 -14.76 -5.11 -12.59
N ALA A 294 -15.80 -4.35 -12.93
CA ALA A 294 -16.40 -4.35 -14.27
C ALA A 294 -15.46 -3.79 -15.36
N SER A 295 -14.48 -2.99 -14.99
CA SER A 295 -13.47 -2.46 -15.91
C SER A 295 -12.35 -3.44 -16.27
N ILE A 296 -12.28 -4.61 -15.61
CA ILE A 296 -11.25 -5.62 -15.84
C ILE A 296 -11.69 -6.56 -16.95
N PRO A 297 -10.80 -6.87 -17.94
CA PRO A 297 -11.09 -7.87 -18.95
C PRO A 297 -11.30 -9.25 -18.33
N SER A 298 -12.51 -9.79 -18.40
CA SER A 298 -12.77 -11.19 -18.05
C SER A 298 -12.56 -12.08 -19.27
N ALA A 299 -12.29 -13.38 -19.06
CA ALA A 299 -12.20 -14.34 -20.15
C ALA A 299 -13.49 -14.36 -21.00
N GLU A 300 -14.65 -14.12 -20.38
CA GLU A 300 -15.93 -14.02 -21.05
C GLU A 300 -16.07 -12.74 -21.86
N THR A 301 -15.63 -11.58 -21.32
CA THR A 301 -15.62 -10.30 -22.02
C THR A 301 -14.74 -10.35 -23.27
N ILE A 302 -13.55 -10.98 -23.12
CA ILE A 302 -12.60 -11.18 -24.24
C ILE A 302 -13.22 -12.11 -25.30
N ARG A 303 -13.83 -13.21 -24.88
CA ARG A 303 -14.45 -14.19 -25.78
C ARG A 303 -15.64 -13.59 -26.55
N ARG A 304 -16.47 -12.79 -25.88
CA ARG A 304 -17.64 -12.14 -26.48
C ARG A 304 -17.30 -10.87 -27.26
N LYS A 305 -16.03 -10.41 -27.25
CA LYS A 305 -15.61 -9.12 -27.83
C LYS A 305 -16.50 -7.95 -27.33
N SER A 306 -16.98 -8.04 -26.09
CA SER A 306 -17.81 -6.99 -25.50
C SER A 306 -16.95 -5.81 -25.04
N TYR A 307 -17.51 -4.59 -25.08
CA TYR A 307 -16.81 -3.40 -24.61
C TYR A 307 -16.58 -3.48 -23.10
N LEU A 308 -15.38 -3.09 -22.65
CA LEU A 308 -15.09 -2.88 -21.24
C LEU A 308 -15.88 -1.67 -20.73
N GLN A 309 -16.48 -1.82 -19.56
CA GLN A 309 -17.15 -0.69 -18.91
C GLN A 309 -16.10 0.17 -18.21
N ALA A 310 -15.77 1.32 -18.78
CA ALA A 310 -14.96 2.32 -18.09
C ALA A 310 -15.76 2.90 -16.91
N ILE A 311 -15.05 3.26 -15.84
CA ILE A 311 -15.67 4.03 -14.75
C ILE A 311 -15.92 5.44 -15.26
N GLU A 312 -17.19 5.82 -15.44
CA GLU A 312 -17.58 7.12 -15.98
C GLU A 312 -17.16 8.28 -15.06
N GLY A 313 -16.93 9.45 -15.65
CA GLY A 313 -16.57 10.68 -14.96
C GLY A 313 -15.09 10.78 -14.60
N GLU A 314 -14.69 11.95 -14.13
CA GLU A 314 -13.31 12.24 -13.75
C GLU A 314 -12.98 11.70 -12.36
N VAL A 315 -11.71 11.32 -12.16
CA VAL A 315 -11.20 10.91 -10.84
C VAL A 315 -11.30 12.10 -9.89
N LEU A 316 -11.75 11.85 -8.66
CA LEU A 316 -11.90 12.90 -7.65
C LEU A 316 -10.59 13.67 -7.44
N ASP A 317 -10.65 14.99 -7.63
CA ASP A 317 -9.57 15.87 -7.18
C ASP A 317 -9.64 16.02 -5.65
N THR A 318 -8.65 15.45 -4.98
CA THR A 318 -8.61 15.46 -3.50
C THR A 318 -8.19 16.81 -2.90
N ILE A 319 -8.13 17.87 -3.68
CA ILE A 319 -8.04 19.26 -3.22
C ILE A 319 -9.40 19.70 -2.67
N GLU A 320 -10.46 19.42 -3.41
CA GLU A 320 -11.85 19.76 -3.06
C GLU A 320 -12.61 18.48 -2.72
N VAL A 321 -12.41 18.01 -1.48
CA VAL A 321 -13.12 16.82 -1.01
C VAL A 321 -14.58 17.20 -0.72
N PRO A 322 -15.56 16.50 -1.31
CA PRO A 322 -16.98 16.77 -1.06
C PRO A 322 -17.33 16.49 0.41
N ARG A 323 -18.33 17.21 0.95
CA ARG A 323 -18.86 16.98 2.31
C ARG A 323 -19.50 15.59 2.45
N GLY A 324 -20.05 15.07 1.35
CA GLY A 324 -20.72 13.79 1.28
C GLY A 324 -19.80 12.65 0.81
N CYS A 325 -20.43 11.64 0.21
CA CYS A 325 -19.73 10.50 -0.34
C CYS A 325 -18.75 10.93 -1.44
N ARG A 326 -17.47 10.56 -1.31
CA ARG A 326 -16.42 10.94 -2.28
C ARG A 326 -16.68 10.39 -3.69
N PHE A 327 -17.39 9.27 -3.80
CA PHE A 327 -17.76 8.67 -5.08
C PHE A 327 -19.11 9.20 -5.65
N TYR A 328 -19.82 10.09 -4.95
CA TYR A 328 -21.17 10.54 -5.33
C TYR A 328 -21.27 11.01 -6.79
N GLY A 329 -20.33 11.85 -7.25
CA GLY A 329 -20.33 12.41 -8.61
C GLY A 329 -20.15 11.37 -9.74
N ARG A 330 -19.71 10.14 -9.42
CA ARG A 330 -19.50 9.03 -10.37
C ARG A 330 -20.40 7.83 -10.08
N CYS A 331 -21.23 7.91 -9.03
CA CYS A 331 -22.02 6.79 -8.57
C CYS A 331 -23.31 6.62 -9.37
N ASN A 332 -23.45 5.49 -10.06
CA ASN A 332 -24.66 5.13 -10.80
C ASN A 332 -25.73 4.41 -9.95
N ARG A 333 -25.50 4.27 -8.63
CA ARG A 333 -26.39 3.56 -7.70
C ARG A 333 -27.12 4.51 -6.74
N VAL A 334 -27.07 5.82 -6.97
CA VAL A 334 -27.76 6.81 -6.14
C VAL A 334 -29.25 6.70 -6.38
N THR A 335 -30.01 6.40 -5.33
CA THR A 335 -31.49 6.42 -5.32
C THR A 335 -32.00 7.71 -4.68
N GLU A 336 -33.25 8.07 -4.89
CA GLU A 336 -33.89 9.23 -4.27
C GLU A 336 -33.78 9.20 -2.74
N ALA A 337 -33.99 8.02 -2.15
CA ALA A 337 -33.96 7.81 -0.69
C ALA A 337 -32.60 8.11 -0.01
N ILE A 338 -31.49 8.02 -0.74
CA ILE A 338 -30.14 8.25 -0.18
C ILE A 338 -29.41 9.46 -0.76
N ARG A 339 -30.05 10.16 -1.72
CA ARG A 339 -29.42 11.27 -2.47
C ARG A 339 -28.88 12.37 -1.55
N GLU A 340 -29.70 12.83 -0.61
CA GLU A 340 -29.33 13.90 0.32
C GLU A 340 -28.15 13.47 1.22
N ASN A 341 -28.20 12.23 1.74
CA ASN A 341 -27.11 11.68 2.53
C ASN A 341 -25.82 11.56 1.71
N CYS A 342 -25.92 11.05 0.47
CA CYS A 342 -24.76 10.93 -0.42
C CYS A 342 -24.14 12.29 -0.76
N ALA A 343 -24.95 13.33 -0.92
CA ALA A 343 -24.47 14.67 -1.24
C ALA A 343 -23.91 15.43 -0.03
N GLY A 344 -24.50 15.26 1.16
CA GLY A 344 -24.25 16.10 2.34
C GLY A 344 -23.41 15.46 3.45
N LEU A 345 -23.36 14.13 3.54
CA LEU A 345 -22.72 13.43 4.65
C LEU A 345 -21.78 12.33 4.14
N GLU A 346 -20.55 12.31 4.62
CA GLU A 346 -19.63 11.19 4.34
C GLU A 346 -20.15 9.92 5.04
N PRO A 347 -20.38 8.80 4.29
CA PRO A 347 -20.85 7.57 4.92
C PRO A 347 -19.77 7.00 5.85
N PRO A 348 -20.14 6.44 7.01
CA PRO A 348 -19.18 5.73 7.85
C PRO A 348 -18.71 4.43 7.17
N LEU A 349 -17.52 3.95 7.50
CA LEU A 349 -17.06 2.63 7.12
C LEU A 349 -17.74 1.61 8.05
N GLY A 350 -18.95 1.17 7.69
CA GLY A 350 -19.80 0.30 8.49
C GLY A 350 -19.60 -1.17 8.18
N GLU A 351 -19.72 -2.04 9.18
CA GLU A 351 -19.70 -3.48 8.99
C GLU A 351 -21.05 -3.94 8.43
N VAL A 352 -21.00 -4.66 7.30
CA VAL A 352 -22.18 -5.16 6.56
C VAL A 352 -22.31 -6.67 6.66
N ALA A 353 -21.19 -7.35 6.95
CA ALA A 353 -21.09 -8.76 7.30
C ALA A 353 -19.84 -8.95 8.18
N PRO A 354 -19.68 -10.06 8.90
CA PRO A 354 -18.51 -10.30 9.74
C PRO A 354 -17.19 -10.10 8.99
N GLY A 355 -16.41 -9.07 9.39
CA GLY A 355 -15.13 -8.71 8.76
C GLY A 355 -15.25 -8.01 7.40
N HIS A 356 -16.45 -7.76 6.89
CA HIS A 356 -16.70 -7.00 5.66
C HIS A 356 -17.29 -5.62 5.99
N LYS A 357 -16.58 -4.55 5.66
CA LYS A 357 -16.98 -3.17 5.91
C LYS A 357 -17.08 -2.40 4.62
N VAL A 358 -18.14 -1.58 4.50
CA VAL A 358 -18.41 -0.76 3.30
C VAL A 358 -18.77 0.66 3.71
N ARG A 359 -18.19 1.65 3.05
CA ARG A 359 -18.44 3.08 3.24
C ARG A 359 -19.50 3.55 2.25
N CYS A 360 -20.75 3.18 2.45
CA CYS A 360 -21.84 3.49 1.50
C CYS A 360 -23.20 3.54 2.17
N TRP A 361 -24.01 4.57 1.86
CA TRP A 361 -25.38 4.72 2.36
C TRP A 361 -26.38 3.69 1.85
N LEU A 362 -26.03 2.91 0.82
CA LEU A 362 -26.83 1.75 0.39
C LEU A 362 -26.84 0.62 1.45
N TYR A 363 -25.84 0.62 2.34
CA TYR A 363 -25.65 -0.41 3.35
C TYR A 363 -25.55 0.24 4.73
N PRO A 364 -26.68 0.59 5.35
CA PRO A 364 -26.65 1.15 6.70
C PRO A 364 -26.04 0.14 7.67
N SER A 365 -25.14 0.63 8.54
CA SER A 365 -24.55 -0.23 9.59
C SER A 365 -25.66 -0.77 10.49
N PRO A 366 -25.67 -2.07 10.86
CA PRO A 366 -26.61 -2.60 11.83
C PRO A 366 -26.43 -1.86 13.15
N GLY A 367 -27.42 -1.06 13.57
CA GLY A 367 -27.45 -0.34 14.85
C GLY A 367 -27.72 1.17 14.77
N LYS A 368 -27.98 1.74 13.60
CA LYS A 368 -28.53 3.10 13.43
C LYS A 368 -29.70 3.04 12.45
N ALA A 369 -30.83 2.50 12.91
CA ALA A 369 -32.16 2.73 12.36
C ALA A 369 -32.89 3.69 13.28
#